data_37aaec7f33228c0069ab5a70fa798e7c
#
_entry.id   37aaec7f33228c0069ab5a70fa798e7c
#
_cell.length_a   1.000
_cell.length_b   1.000
_cell.length_c   1.000
_cell.angle_alpha   90.00
_cell.angle_beta   90.00
_cell.angle_gamma   90.00
#
_symmetry.space_group_name_H-M   'P 1'
#
loop_
_entity.id
_entity.type
_entity.pdbx_description
1 polymer ?
#
loop_
_entity_poly.entity_id
_entity_poly.type
_entity_poly.pdbx_seq_one_letter_code
_entity_poly.pdbx_strand_id
1 'polypeptide(L)'
;MTADTLPDSLHLTELADFVLRHPRLLVLTGAGVSTGSGIPDYRDSAGAWKRRPPVSHQDFVASAAVRRRYWARSLLGWPRMAGARPNRAHTALARLQADGRIGQLVTQNVDGLHQRAGSSGVLELHGSIHAITCLACGQGMPRAALQAALAAANPRFAGLQGAPAPDGDADLEADSFDDFTVPDCPACGGTLKPDVVFFGAGVPRARLDTALQALAASDALLVVGSSLMVYSGYRFCVKAAQAGIPIAAINLGQTRADALFTHKVPGACGPVLEGLHAALQARSAGCVDATTGAPAFIQSAIMRVCADATNRRPDAAPAGMAPHAGTEPTP
;
A
#
# COMPACT_ATOMS: atom_id res chain seq x y z
N MET A 1 1.14 -22.83 9.92
CA MET A 1 -0.07 -22.13 10.44
C MET A 1 -0.99 -21.91 9.23
N THR A 2 -2.22 -22.38 9.29
CA THR A 2 -3.21 -22.22 8.23
C THR A 2 -3.61 -20.74 8.12
N ALA A 3 -3.94 -20.28 6.92
CA ALA A 3 -4.23 -18.86 6.61
C ALA A 3 -5.40 -18.23 7.38
N ASP A 4 -6.16 -19.02 8.16
CA ASP A 4 -7.35 -18.59 8.93
C ASP A 4 -7.19 -18.62 10.45
N THR A 5 -5.99 -18.89 10.97
CA THR A 5 -5.78 -18.90 12.43
C THR A 5 -5.75 -17.46 12.94
N LEU A 6 -6.68 -17.13 13.85
CA LEU A 6 -6.61 -15.86 14.58
C LEU A 6 -5.32 -15.81 15.42
N PRO A 7 -4.68 -14.65 15.53
CA PRO A 7 -3.57 -14.47 16.44
C PRO A 7 -4.03 -14.65 17.90
N ASP A 8 -3.06 -14.89 18.78
CA ASP A 8 -3.31 -14.90 20.21
C ASP A 8 -4.05 -13.62 20.65
N SER A 9 -5.00 -13.78 21.55
CA SER A 9 -5.80 -12.67 22.11
C SER A 9 -4.94 -11.56 22.72
N LEU A 10 -3.76 -11.92 23.26
CA LEU A 10 -2.79 -10.95 23.79
C LEU A 10 -2.27 -10.02 22.69
N HIS A 11 -1.84 -10.56 21.55
CA HIS A 11 -1.35 -9.75 20.43
C HIS A 11 -2.43 -8.80 19.86
N LEU A 12 -3.71 -9.24 19.82
CA LEU A 12 -4.80 -8.38 19.39
C LEU A 12 -5.06 -7.25 20.38
N THR A 13 -4.99 -7.56 21.68
CA THR A 13 -5.15 -6.57 22.76
C THR A 13 -4.07 -5.51 22.69
N GLU A 14 -2.80 -5.91 22.60
CA GLU A 14 -1.65 -5.01 22.49
C GLU A 14 -1.71 -4.14 21.21
N LEU A 15 -2.13 -4.72 20.08
CA LEU A 15 -2.30 -3.99 18.84
C LEU A 15 -3.45 -2.98 18.94
N ALA A 16 -4.58 -3.34 19.60
CA ALA A 16 -5.68 -2.41 19.83
C ALA A 16 -5.24 -1.24 20.73
N ASP A 17 -4.47 -1.53 21.80
CA ASP A 17 -3.89 -0.51 22.67
C ASP A 17 -2.92 0.41 21.93
N PHE A 18 -2.11 -0.16 21.02
CA PHE A 18 -1.24 0.62 20.15
C PHE A 18 -2.04 1.59 19.27
N VAL A 19 -3.12 1.12 18.63
CA VAL A 19 -3.97 1.96 17.76
C VAL A 19 -4.69 3.05 18.56
N LEU A 20 -5.18 2.74 19.77
CA LEU A 20 -5.87 3.71 20.62
C LEU A 20 -4.93 4.82 21.12
N ARG A 21 -3.68 4.49 21.41
CA ARG A 21 -2.68 5.49 21.83
C ARG A 21 -2.18 6.38 20.69
N HIS A 22 -2.38 5.99 19.44
CA HIS A 22 -1.85 6.67 18.26
C HIS A 22 -2.98 6.94 17.24
N PRO A 23 -3.80 7.97 17.46
CA PRO A 23 -5.02 8.21 16.66
C PRO A 23 -4.75 8.59 15.20
N ARG A 24 -3.53 9.02 14.86
CA ARG A 24 -3.17 9.39 13.49
C ARG A 24 -2.18 8.36 12.92
N LEU A 25 -2.68 7.15 12.61
CA LEU A 25 -1.85 6.12 12.00
C LEU A 25 -1.55 6.41 10.53
N LEU A 26 -0.27 6.26 10.13
CA LEU A 26 0.04 5.92 8.75
C LEU A 26 0.07 4.40 8.62
N VAL A 27 -0.69 3.87 7.67
CA VAL A 27 -0.65 2.44 7.33
C VAL A 27 0.15 2.26 6.05
N LEU A 28 1.19 1.40 6.09
CA LEU A 28 1.98 1.00 4.92
C LEU A 28 1.68 -0.45 4.58
N THR A 29 1.08 -0.69 3.40
CA THR A 29 0.74 -2.06 2.97
C THR A 29 1.68 -2.58 1.89
N GLY A 30 1.80 -3.92 1.79
CA GLY A 30 2.56 -4.62 0.75
C GLY A 30 1.82 -5.84 0.19
N ALA A 31 2.48 -6.65 -0.63
CA ALA A 31 1.88 -7.74 -1.40
C ALA A 31 1.12 -8.78 -0.55
N GLY A 32 1.55 -9.00 0.70
CA GLY A 32 0.89 -9.92 1.63
C GLY A 32 -0.56 -9.56 1.96
N VAL A 33 -0.98 -8.29 1.79
CA VAL A 33 -2.39 -7.88 1.94
C VAL A 33 -3.27 -8.46 0.84
N SER A 34 -2.73 -8.63 -0.38
CA SER A 34 -3.48 -9.05 -1.57
C SER A 34 -3.46 -10.56 -1.83
N THR A 35 -2.74 -11.36 -1.03
CA THR A 35 -2.70 -12.83 -1.19
C THR A 35 -4.08 -13.47 -1.05
N GLY A 36 -4.89 -12.99 -0.11
CA GLY A 36 -6.29 -13.39 0.05
C GLY A 36 -7.22 -13.00 -1.11
N SER A 37 -6.75 -12.19 -2.05
CA SER A 37 -7.44 -11.81 -3.30
C SER A 37 -6.99 -12.65 -4.51
N GLY A 38 -6.15 -13.67 -4.29
CA GLY A 38 -5.58 -14.51 -5.34
C GLY A 38 -4.41 -13.89 -6.11
N ILE A 39 -3.87 -12.76 -5.62
CA ILE A 39 -2.65 -12.15 -6.16
C ILE A 39 -1.47 -12.69 -5.34
N PRO A 40 -0.54 -13.46 -5.96
CA PRO A 40 0.58 -14.02 -5.23
C PRO A 40 1.56 -12.92 -4.78
N ASP A 41 2.23 -13.16 -3.66
CA ASP A 41 3.34 -12.34 -3.19
C ASP A 41 4.67 -12.73 -3.85
N TYR A 42 5.65 -11.85 -3.76
CA TYR A 42 6.96 -12.04 -4.41
C TYR A 42 7.91 -12.95 -3.62
N ARG A 43 7.73 -13.01 -2.29
CA ARG A 43 8.70 -13.61 -1.39
C ARG A 43 8.04 -14.60 -0.45
N ASP A 44 8.82 -15.59 0.00
CA ASP A 44 8.41 -16.55 1.02
C ASP A 44 8.52 -15.96 2.45
N SER A 45 8.25 -16.78 3.45
CA SER A 45 8.31 -16.40 4.86
C SER A 45 9.73 -16.05 5.36
N ALA A 46 10.77 -16.51 4.67
CA ALA A 46 12.17 -16.18 4.95
C ALA A 46 12.66 -14.93 4.18
N GLY A 47 11.80 -14.35 3.32
CA GLY A 47 12.13 -13.18 2.50
C GLY A 47 12.84 -13.52 1.19
N ALA A 48 13.01 -14.78 0.82
CA ALA A 48 13.58 -15.21 -0.45
C ALA A 48 12.59 -15.06 -1.60
N TRP A 49 13.10 -14.87 -2.82
CA TRP A 49 12.26 -14.80 -4.01
C TRP A 49 11.57 -16.14 -4.30
N LYS A 50 10.25 -16.16 -4.44
CA LYS A 50 9.49 -17.33 -4.85
C LYS A 50 9.66 -17.67 -6.34
N ARG A 51 10.08 -16.69 -7.15
CA ARG A 51 10.23 -16.77 -8.61
C ARG A 51 11.39 -15.93 -9.07
N ARG A 52 11.72 -15.97 -10.38
CA ARG A 52 12.68 -15.05 -10.99
C ARG A 52 12.24 -13.59 -10.75
N PRO A 53 13.17 -12.69 -10.48
CA PRO A 53 12.86 -11.27 -10.32
C PRO A 53 12.11 -10.73 -11.52
N PRO A 54 11.15 -9.79 -11.34
CA PRO A 54 10.47 -9.12 -12.44
C PRO A 54 11.44 -8.35 -13.34
N VAL A 55 10.97 -7.97 -14.53
CA VAL A 55 11.71 -7.17 -15.51
C VAL A 55 12.18 -5.87 -14.86
N SER A 56 13.47 -5.54 -15.03
CA SER A 56 14.02 -4.26 -14.57
C SER A 56 13.59 -3.09 -15.46
N HIS A 57 13.60 -1.88 -14.91
CA HIS A 57 13.35 -0.67 -15.69
C HIS A 57 14.35 -0.51 -16.83
N GLN A 58 15.62 -0.75 -16.56
CA GLN A 58 16.72 -0.61 -17.51
C GLN A 58 16.54 -1.57 -18.68
N ASP A 59 16.25 -2.85 -18.40
CA ASP A 59 16.03 -3.85 -19.46
C ASP A 59 14.79 -3.54 -20.29
N PHE A 60 13.70 -3.09 -19.65
CA PHE A 60 12.48 -2.70 -20.35
C PHE A 60 12.71 -1.52 -21.31
N VAL A 61 13.44 -0.51 -20.87
CA VAL A 61 13.72 0.69 -21.70
C VAL A 61 14.70 0.35 -22.83
N ALA A 62 15.75 -0.43 -22.54
CA ALA A 62 16.83 -0.70 -23.49
C ALA A 62 16.44 -1.67 -24.60
N SER A 63 15.55 -2.65 -24.35
CA SER A 63 15.33 -3.78 -25.25
C SER A 63 13.88 -3.92 -25.73
N ALA A 64 13.68 -3.86 -27.05
CA ALA A 64 12.39 -4.15 -27.68
C ALA A 64 11.95 -5.61 -27.45
N ALA A 65 12.89 -6.56 -27.43
CA ALA A 65 12.60 -7.96 -27.16
C ALA A 65 12.09 -8.17 -25.73
N VAL A 66 12.69 -7.47 -24.73
CA VAL A 66 12.21 -7.48 -23.34
C VAL A 66 10.80 -6.87 -23.25
N ARG A 67 10.52 -5.79 -23.97
CA ARG A 67 9.17 -5.19 -24.02
C ARG A 67 8.15 -6.13 -24.62
N ARG A 68 8.46 -6.82 -25.74
CA ARG A 68 7.57 -7.82 -26.35
C ARG A 68 7.23 -8.93 -25.36
N ARG A 69 8.25 -9.51 -24.73
CA ARG A 69 8.07 -10.55 -23.70
C ARG A 69 7.22 -10.05 -22.53
N TYR A 70 7.50 -8.84 -22.01
CA TYR A 70 6.73 -8.25 -20.93
C TYR A 70 5.26 -8.10 -21.30
N TRP A 71 4.96 -7.50 -22.46
CA TRP A 71 3.59 -7.23 -22.86
C TRP A 71 2.82 -8.52 -23.25
N ALA A 72 3.48 -9.52 -23.79
CA ALA A 72 2.88 -10.83 -24.06
C ALA A 72 2.42 -11.51 -22.74
N ARG A 73 3.26 -11.49 -21.72
CA ARG A 73 2.93 -12.03 -20.40
C ARG A 73 1.86 -11.18 -19.70
N SER A 74 1.96 -9.86 -19.79
CA SER A 74 0.98 -8.92 -19.23
C SER A 74 -0.38 -9.01 -19.94
N LEU A 75 -0.44 -9.35 -21.22
CA LEU A 75 -1.69 -9.60 -21.95
C LEU A 75 -2.54 -10.68 -21.25
N LEU A 76 -1.90 -11.72 -20.73
CA LEU A 76 -2.55 -12.86 -20.07
C LEU A 76 -2.74 -12.63 -18.56
N GLY A 77 -1.79 -11.95 -17.91
CA GLY A 77 -1.81 -11.75 -16.47
C GLY A 77 -2.75 -10.64 -16.02
N TRP A 78 -2.81 -9.53 -16.75
CA TRP A 78 -3.60 -8.35 -16.37
C TRP A 78 -5.10 -8.62 -16.18
N PRO A 79 -5.82 -9.43 -17.00
CA PRO A 79 -7.25 -9.69 -16.79
C PRO A 79 -7.54 -10.29 -15.40
N ARG A 80 -6.64 -11.12 -14.87
CA ARG A 80 -6.77 -11.70 -13.52
C ARG A 80 -6.58 -10.63 -12.45
N MET A 81 -5.58 -9.77 -12.61
CA MET A 81 -5.35 -8.62 -11.73
C MET A 81 -6.54 -7.67 -11.74
N ALA A 82 -7.06 -7.32 -12.92
CA ALA A 82 -8.23 -6.45 -13.08
C ALA A 82 -9.50 -7.07 -12.49
N GLY A 83 -9.65 -8.40 -12.60
CA GLY A 83 -10.77 -9.17 -12.04
C GLY A 83 -10.66 -9.47 -10.54
N ALA A 84 -9.48 -9.30 -9.93
CA ALA A 84 -9.29 -9.55 -8.51
C ALA A 84 -10.24 -8.68 -7.67
N ARG A 85 -10.71 -9.22 -6.54
CA ARG A 85 -11.62 -8.52 -5.63
C ARG A 85 -10.95 -8.21 -4.31
N PRO A 86 -11.30 -7.09 -3.65
CA PRO A 86 -10.85 -6.83 -2.29
C PRO A 86 -11.18 -8.03 -1.38
N ASN A 87 -10.27 -8.32 -0.48
CA ASN A 87 -10.45 -9.35 0.55
C ASN A 87 -10.71 -8.72 1.93
N ARG A 88 -10.82 -9.57 2.95
CA ARG A 88 -11.08 -9.19 4.34
C ARG A 88 -10.12 -8.12 4.87
N ALA A 89 -8.82 -8.19 4.51
CA ALA A 89 -7.83 -7.21 4.95
C ALA A 89 -8.10 -5.82 4.37
N HIS A 90 -8.41 -5.72 3.08
CA HIS A 90 -8.76 -4.45 2.44
C HIS A 90 -10.02 -3.84 3.04
N THR A 91 -11.06 -4.67 3.26
CA THR A 91 -12.33 -4.25 3.86
C THR A 91 -12.15 -3.77 5.30
N ALA A 92 -11.33 -4.47 6.09
CA ALA A 92 -11.05 -4.07 7.47
C ALA A 92 -10.28 -2.75 7.53
N LEU A 93 -9.28 -2.54 6.65
CA LEU A 93 -8.55 -1.27 6.56
C LEU A 93 -9.47 -0.11 6.14
N ALA A 94 -10.39 -0.33 5.19
CA ALA A 94 -11.36 0.69 4.79
C ALA A 94 -12.30 1.06 5.96
N ARG A 95 -12.75 0.08 6.76
CA ARG A 95 -13.55 0.32 7.98
C ARG A 95 -12.76 1.09 9.03
N LEU A 96 -11.52 0.69 9.33
CA LEU A 96 -10.65 1.41 10.27
C LEU A 96 -10.40 2.86 9.82
N GLN A 97 -10.32 3.10 8.52
CA GLN A 97 -10.20 4.45 7.97
C GLN A 97 -11.51 5.25 8.14
N ALA A 98 -12.66 4.62 7.87
CA ALA A 98 -13.97 5.24 8.07
C ALA A 98 -14.23 5.58 9.55
N ASP A 99 -13.73 4.76 10.48
CA ASP A 99 -13.76 5.00 11.93
C ASP A 99 -12.74 6.06 12.40
N GLY A 100 -12.01 6.70 11.48
CA GLY A 100 -11.01 7.74 11.78
C GLY A 100 -9.73 7.21 12.45
N ARG A 101 -9.47 5.88 12.41
CA ARG A 101 -8.27 5.26 13.00
C ARG A 101 -7.05 5.32 12.10
N ILE A 102 -7.23 5.54 10.80
CA ILE A 102 -6.15 5.64 9.80
C ILE A 102 -6.18 7.06 9.22
N GLY A 103 -5.13 7.82 9.44
CA GLY A 103 -4.93 9.15 8.87
C GLY A 103 -4.52 9.09 7.40
N GLN A 104 -3.58 8.18 7.07
CA GLN A 104 -3.11 7.99 5.70
C GLN A 104 -2.82 6.51 5.41
N LEU A 105 -3.30 6.03 4.26
CA LEU A 105 -2.93 4.73 3.72
C LEU A 105 -1.97 4.90 2.56
N VAL A 106 -0.78 4.29 2.68
CA VAL A 106 0.26 4.19 1.66
C VAL A 106 0.38 2.73 1.25
N THR A 107 0.31 2.43 -0.03
CA THR A 107 0.47 1.06 -0.51
C THR A 107 1.65 0.91 -1.45
N GLN A 108 2.39 -0.18 -1.31
CA GLN A 108 3.40 -0.62 -2.28
C GLN A 108 2.76 -1.38 -3.44
N ASN A 109 1.50 -1.81 -3.28
CA ASN A 109 0.78 -2.58 -4.29
C ASN A 109 0.30 -1.68 -5.43
N VAL A 110 0.10 -2.30 -6.60
CA VAL A 110 -0.31 -1.62 -7.84
C VAL A 110 -1.69 -2.05 -8.31
N ASP A 111 -2.41 -2.86 -7.49
CA ASP A 111 -3.62 -3.59 -7.84
C ASP A 111 -4.94 -2.79 -7.70
N GLY A 112 -4.90 -1.62 -7.05
CA GLY A 112 -6.07 -0.76 -6.82
C GLY A 112 -7.12 -1.36 -5.86
N LEU A 113 -6.81 -2.42 -5.10
CA LEU A 113 -7.80 -3.11 -4.27
C LEU A 113 -8.20 -2.31 -3.02
N HIS A 114 -7.34 -1.45 -2.49
CA HIS A 114 -7.72 -0.56 -1.38
C HIS A 114 -8.82 0.41 -1.79
N GLN A 115 -8.67 1.06 -2.95
CA GLN A 115 -9.69 1.98 -3.48
C GLN A 115 -10.99 1.24 -3.76
N ARG A 116 -10.93 0.04 -4.32
CA ARG A 116 -12.11 -0.81 -4.59
C ARG A 116 -12.77 -1.34 -3.32
N ALA A 117 -12.07 -1.39 -2.21
CA ALA A 117 -12.61 -1.71 -0.88
C ALA A 117 -13.28 -0.52 -0.19
N GLY A 118 -13.17 0.69 -0.75
CA GLY A 118 -13.73 1.92 -0.19
C GLY A 118 -12.73 2.79 0.57
N SER A 119 -11.42 2.46 0.58
CA SER A 119 -10.41 3.36 1.15
C SER A 119 -10.26 4.62 0.28
N SER A 120 -10.20 5.78 0.93
CA SER A 120 -10.03 7.09 0.29
C SER A 120 -8.59 7.61 0.44
N GLY A 121 -8.16 8.49 -0.49
CA GLY A 121 -6.86 9.14 -0.41
C GLY A 121 -5.66 8.19 -0.39
N VAL A 122 -5.78 7.00 -0.99
CA VAL A 122 -4.72 5.99 -1.01
C VAL A 122 -3.52 6.50 -1.81
N LEU A 123 -2.33 6.50 -1.20
CA LEU A 123 -1.08 6.82 -1.88
C LEU A 123 -0.45 5.55 -2.46
N GLU A 124 -0.52 5.39 -3.78
CA GLU A 124 0.09 4.28 -4.51
C GLU A 124 1.59 4.55 -4.72
N LEU A 125 2.43 4.10 -3.79
CA LEU A 125 3.87 4.39 -3.78
C LEU A 125 4.57 3.94 -5.08
N HIS A 126 4.17 2.78 -5.60
CA HIS A 126 4.74 2.21 -6.81
C HIS A 126 3.85 2.41 -8.05
N GLY A 127 2.82 3.24 -7.98
CA GLY A 127 1.91 3.51 -9.08
C GLY A 127 0.80 2.48 -9.25
N SER A 128 0.22 2.41 -10.44
CA SER A 128 -0.97 1.60 -10.72
C SER A 128 -0.82 0.77 -11.98
N ILE A 129 -1.17 -0.52 -11.90
CA ILE A 129 -1.20 -1.41 -13.07
C ILE A 129 -2.36 -1.08 -14.01
N HIS A 130 -3.32 -0.27 -13.57
CA HIS A 130 -4.49 0.12 -14.34
C HIS A 130 -4.24 1.34 -15.23
N ALA A 131 -3.08 1.97 -15.11
CA ALA A 131 -2.65 3.12 -15.90
C ALA A 131 -1.42 2.79 -16.76
N ILE A 132 -1.33 3.42 -17.91
CA ILE A 132 -0.21 3.35 -18.85
C ILE A 132 0.30 4.77 -19.06
N THR A 133 1.62 4.91 -19.17
CA THR A 133 2.27 6.18 -19.48
C THR A 133 3.21 6.00 -20.68
N CYS A 134 3.17 6.95 -21.61
CA CYS A 134 4.15 7.02 -22.68
C CYS A 134 5.47 7.58 -22.16
N LEU A 135 6.57 6.88 -22.39
CA LEU A 135 7.91 7.31 -21.94
C LEU A 135 8.45 8.52 -22.69
N ALA A 136 7.92 8.82 -23.88
CA ALA A 136 8.38 9.95 -24.71
C ALA A 136 7.59 11.24 -24.42
N CYS A 137 6.26 11.20 -24.46
CA CYS A 137 5.43 12.41 -24.32
C CYS A 137 4.70 12.53 -22.98
N GLY A 138 4.79 11.52 -22.09
CA GLY A 138 4.11 11.54 -20.79
C GLY A 138 2.59 11.29 -20.85
N GLN A 139 2.01 11.12 -22.05
CA GLN A 139 0.57 10.87 -22.21
C GLN A 139 0.14 9.62 -21.42
N GLY A 140 -0.86 9.79 -20.57
CA GLY A 140 -1.49 8.69 -19.84
C GLY A 140 -2.66 8.08 -20.61
N MET A 141 -2.90 6.78 -20.41
CA MET A 141 -4.10 6.10 -20.91
C MET A 141 -4.51 4.95 -19.99
N PRO A 142 -5.80 4.54 -19.99
CA PRO A 142 -6.23 3.36 -19.23
C PRO A 142 -5.59 2.09 -19.75
N ARG A 143 -5.15 1.20 -18.85
CA ARG A 143 -4.60 -0.11 -19.21
C ARG A 143 -5.60 -0.97 -20.00
N ALA A 144 -6.90 -0.83 -19.71
CA ALA A 144 -7.96 -1.55 -20.42
C ALA A 144 -7.98 -1.22 -21.93
N ALA A 145 -7.73 0.05 -22.31
CA ALA A 145 -7.66 0.45 -23.71
C ALA A 145 -6.46 -0.22 -24.41
N LEU A 146 -5.29 -0.24 -23.75
CA LEU A 146 -4.12 -0.95 -24.28
C LEU A 146 -4.34 -2.48 -24.31
N GLN A 147 -5.09 -3.05 -23.35
CA GLN A 147 -5.43 -4.48 -23.35
C GLN A 147 -6.17 -4.87 -24.63
N ALA A 148 -7.17 -4.09 -25.03
CA ALA A 148 -7.91 -4.34 -26.26
C ALA A 148 -7.02 -4.25 -27.50
N ALA A 149 -6.15 -3.24 -27.57
CA ALA A 149 -5.20 -3.08 -28.67
C ALA A 149 -4.19 -4.23 -28.73
N LEU A 150 -3.64 -4.67 -27.60
CA LEU A 150 -2.74 -5.82 -27.52
C LEU A 150 -3.42 -7.11 -27.99
N ALA A 151 -4.65 -7.38 -27.53
CA ALA A 151 -5.40 -8.57 -27.92
C ALA A 151 -5.71 -8.58 -29.43
N ALA A 152 -6.12 -7.44 -29.98
CA ALA A 152 -6.41 -7.31 -31.41
C ALA A 152 -5.16 -7.50 -32.28
N ALA A 153 -4.02 -6.96 -31.85
CA ALA A 153 -2.75 -7.09 -32.58
C ALA A 153 -2.11 -8.49 -32.45
N ASN A 154 -2.50 -9.28 -31.43
CA ASN A 154 -1.84 -10.56 -31.08
C ASN A 154 -2.87 -11.68 -30.79
N PRO A 155 -3.75 -12.03 -31.74
CA PRO A 155 -4.82 -13.02 -31.49
C PRO A 155 -4.28 -14.40 -31.10
N ARG A 156 -3.12 -14.81 -31.62
CA ARG A 156 -2.46 -16.07 -31.29
C ARG A 156 -2.07 -16.14 -29.81
N PHE A 157 -1.60 -15.04 -29.22
CA PHE A 157 -1.20 -14.98 -27.81
C PHE A 157 -2.38 -14.81 -26.87
N ALA A 158 -3.45 -14.15 -27.30
CA ALA A 158 -4.63 -13.87 -26.48
C ALA A 158 -5.36 -15.15 -26.00
N GLY A 159 -5.21 -16.28 -26.72
CA GLY A 159 -5.80 -17.57 -26.36
C GLY A 159 -4.92 -18.46 -25.47
N LEU A 160 -3.69 -18.05 -25.18
CA LEU A 160 -2.78 -18.83 -24.35
C LEU A 160 -3.14 -18.72 -22.85
N GLN A 161 -2.65 -19.70 -22.08
CA GLN A 161 -2.80 -19.70 -20.62
C GLN A 161 -1.43 -19.62 -19.96
N GLY A 162 -1.34 -18.93 -18.81
CA GLY A 162 -0.14 -18.84 -17.99
C GLY A 162 -0.48 -18.80 -16.51
N ALA A 163 0.42 -19.26 -15.65
CA ALA A 163 0.26 -19.16 -14.21
C ALA A 163 0.34 -17.69 -13.77
N PRO A 164 -0.48 -17.25 -12.79
CA PRO A 164 -0.46 -15.85 -12.33
C PRO A 164 0.86 -15.49 -11.65
N ALA A 165 1.32 -14.25 -11.85
CA ALA A 165 2.47 -13.65 -11.19
C ALA A 165 2.06 -12.37 -10.41
N PRO A 166 2.89 -11.88 -9.46
CA PRO A 166 2.50 -10.83 -8.50
C PRO A 166 2.22 -9.46 -9.11
N ASP A 167 2.79 -9.16 -10.26
CA ASP A 167 2.82 -7.86 -10.93
C ASP A 167 1.85 -7.74 -12.12
N GLY A 168 0.80 -8.54 -12.13
CA GLY A 168 -0.15 -8.60 -13.24
C GLY A 168 0.46 -9.23 -14.49
N ASP A 169 1.53 -9.97 -14.31
CA ASP A 169 2.20 -10.79 -15.30
C ASP A 169 1.68 -12.24 -15.25
N ALA A 170 2.01 -13.05 -16.26
CA ALA A 170 1.74 -14.47 -16.27
C ALA A 170 3.01 -15.22 -16.64
N ASP A 171 3.26 -16.37 -15.99
CA ASP A 171 4.32 -17.26 -16.42
C ASP A 171 3.87 -17.92 -17.74
N LEU A 172 4.30 -17.32 -18.83
CA LEU A 172 4.09 -17.79 -20.18
C LEU A 172 5.42 -18.33 -20.68
N GLU A 173 5.47 -19.62 -20.93
CA GLU A 173 6.55 -20.25 -21.69
C GLU A 173 6.10 -20.32 -23.15
N ALA A 174 6.79 -19.57 -24.00
CA ALA A 174 6.66 -19.61 -25.44
C ALA A 174 8.07 -19.73 -26.03
N ASP A 175 8.18 -20.43 -27.16
CA ASP A 175 9.47 -20.64 -27.84
C ASP A 175 10.09 -19.31 -28.26
N SER A 176 9.26 -18.34 -28.64
CA SER A 176 9.66 -16.98 -29.00
C SER A 176 8.53 -15.98 -28.81
N PHE A 177 8.90 -14.71 -28.61
CA PHE A 177 8.01 -13.54 -28.59
C PHE A 177 8.31 -12.60 -29.79
N ASP A 178 9.03 -13.03 -30.79
CA ASP A 178 9.49 -12.18 -31.90
C ASP A 178 8.34 -11.67 -32.78
N ASP A 179 7.28 -12.45 -32.89
CA ASP A 179 6.05 -12.11 -33.60
C ASP A 179 5.02 -11.36 -32.76
N PHE A 180 5.33 -11.04 -31.49
CA PHE A 180 4.44 -10.26 -30.64
C PHE A 180 4.53 -8.76 -30.98
N THR A 181 3.40 -8.18 -31.37
CA THR A 181 3.29 -6.74 -31.70
C THR A 181 2.93 -5.95 -30.45
N VAL A 182 3.78 -4.98 -30.11
CA VAL A 182 3.51 -4.00 -29.04
C VAL A 182 3.03 -2.70 -29.68
N PRO A 183 1.78 -2.25 -29.39
CA PRO A 183 1.30 -0.98 -29.88
C PRO A 183 2.13 0.20 -29.33
N ASP A 184 2.44 1.14 -30.20
CA ASP A 184 3.09 2.39 -29.82
C ASP A 184 2.08 3.41 -29.27
N CYS A 185 2.57 4.50 -28.68
CA CYS A 185 1.74 5.59 -28.23
C CYS A 185 0.95 6.22 -29.38
N PRO A 186 -0.40 6.29 -29.31
CA PRO A 186 -1.21 6.83 -30.39
C PRO A 186 -0.99 8.34 -30.64
N ALA A 187 -0.41 9.05 -29.66
CA ALA A 187 -0.15 10.48 -29.79
C ALA A 187 1.21 10.80 -30.43
N CYS A 188 2.26 9.99 -30.19
CA CYS A 188 3.61 10.36 -30.61
C CYS A 188 4.46 9.18 -31.12
N GLY A 189 3.93 7.96 -31.19
CA GLY A 189 4.70 6.76 -31.57
C GLY A 189 5.73 6.30 -30.54
N GLY A 190 5.72 6.87 -29.33
CA GLY A 190 6.67 6.52 -28.26
C GLY A 190 6.32 5.23 -27.52
N THR A 191 7.29 4.72 -26.76
CA THR A 191 7.16 3.49 -25.99
C THR A 191 6.14 3.65 -24.85
N LEU A 192 5.17 2.74 -24.78
CA LEU A 192 4.20 2.63 -23.69
C LEU A 192 4.75 1.74 -22.55
N LYS A 193 4.53 2.18 -21.33
CA LYS A 193 4.91 1.47 -20.10
C LYS A 193 3.76 1.56 -19.09
N PRO A 194 3.50 0.51 -18.26
CA PRO A 194 2.59 0.68 -17.13
C PRO A 194 3.06 1.80 -16.20
N ASP A 195 2.14 2.57 -15.64
CA ASP A 195 2.49 3.56 -14.60
C ASP A 195 2.85 2.87 -13.28
N VAL A 196 3.84 2.00 -13.35
CA VAL A 196 4.36 1.21 -12.24
C VAL A 196 5.85 1.48 -12.10
N VAL A 197 6.33 1.66 -10.88
CA VAL A 197 7.75 1.74 -10.56
C VAL A 197 8.35 0.34 -10.68
N PHE A 198 9.05 0.06 -11.78
CA PHE A 198 9.74 -1.21 -11.99
C PHE A 198 10.96 -1.33 -11.08
N PHE A 199 11.40 -2.57 -10.84
CA PHE A 199 12.66 -2.82 -10.15
C PHE A 199 13.81 -2.10 -10.86
N GLY A 200 14.71 -1.52 -10.07
CA GLY A 200 15.79 -0.67 -10.57
C GLY A 200 15.40 0.79 -10.87
N ALA A 201 14.09 1.12 -10.85
CA ALA A 201 13.65 2.51 -10.92
C ALA A 201 13.47 3.13 -9.55
N GLY A 202 13.58 4.45 -9.46
CA GLY A 202 13.22 5.22 -8.27
C GLY A 202 11.72 5.52 -8.22
N VAL A 203 11.15 5.60 -7.01
CA VAL A 203 9.82 6.19 -6.81
C VAL A 203 9.87 7.68 -7.22
N PRO A 204 8.90 8.19 -8.00
CA PRO A 204 8.85 9.60 -8.36
C PRO A 204 8.94 10.51 -7.14
N ARG A 205 9.80 11.54 -7.20
CA ARG A 205 10.15 12.38 -6.05
C ARG A 205 8.93 12.97 -5.37
N ALA A 206 8.02 13.58 -6.13
CA ALA A 206 6.81 14.18 -5.58
C ALA A 206 5.94 13.16 -4.82
N ARG A 207 5.78 11.94 -5.35
CA ARG A 207 5.01 10.86 -4.70
C ARG A 207 5.66 10.42 -3.39
N LEU A 208 6.99 10.29 -3.39
CA LEU A 208 7.74 9.94 -2.19
C LEU A 208 7.67 11.05 -1.13
N ASP A 209 7.86 12.30 -1.52
CA ASP A 209 7.86 13.45 -0.61
C ASP A 209 6.47 13.59 0.06
N THR A 210 5.37 13.44 -0.70
CA THR A 210 4.00 13.40 -0.15
C THR A 210 3.83 12.28 0.88
N ALA A 211 4.30 11.08 0.58
CA ALA A 211 4.18 9.94 1.50
C ALA A 211 5.03 10.10 2.77
N LEU A 212 6.23 10.71 2.66
CA LEU A 212 7.08 11.00 3.82
C LEU A 212 6.55 12.16 4.66
N GLN A 213 5.93 13.17 4.05
CA GLN A 213 5.23 14.23 4.78
C GLN A 213 4.06 13.66 5.59
N ALA A 214 3.29 12.73 5.00
CA ALA A 214 2.23 12.02 5.72
C ALA A 214 2.77 11.22 6.91
N LEU A 215 3.94 10.56 6.76
CA LEU A 215 4.60 9.88 7.88
C LEU A 215 4.99 10.86 8.98
N ALA A 216 5.59 11.99 8.64
CA ALA A 216 6.00 12.99 9.60
C ALA A 216 4.81 13.62 10.37
N ALA A 217 3.62 13.63 9.78
CA ALA A 217 2.39 14.11 10.41
C ALA A 217 1.65 13.02 11.21
N SER A 218 2.17 11.79 11.25
CA SER A 218 1.53 10.64 11.90
C SER A 218 2.10 10.40 13.30
N ASP A 219 1.27 9.82 14.18
CA ASP A 219 1.67 9.45 15.55
C ASP A 219 2.35 8.09 15.60
N ALA A 220 2.06 7.22 14.64
CA ALA A 220 2.66 5.89 14.52
C ALA A 220 2.58 5.35 13.09
N LEU A 221 3.42 4.35 12.80
CA LEU A 221 3.44 3.58 11.56
C LEU A 221 2.92 2.16 11.81
N LEU A 222 1.92 1.73 11.04
CA LEU A 222 1.47 0.34 11.00
C LEU A 222 1.83 -0.30 9.65
N VAL A 223 2.72 -1.26 9.66
CA VAL A 223 3.10 -2.05 8.48
C VAL A 223 2.21 -3.28 8.37
N VAL A 224 1.59 -3.50 7.20
CA VAL A 224 0.67 -4.62 6.98
C VAL A 224 1.05 -5.40 5.73
N GLY A 225 1.36 -6.68 5.89
CA GLY A 225 1.62 -7.61 4.80
C GLY A 225 2.79 -7.22 3.90
N SER A 226 3.88 -6.71 4.50
CA SER A 226 5.08 -6.35 3.75
C SER A 226 6.34 -6.94 4.39
N SER A 227 7.14 -7.64 3.60
CA SER A 227 8.48 -8.08 4.02
C SER A 227 9.49 -6.92 4.12
N LEU A 228 9.18 -5.74 3.56
CA LEU A 228 10.05 -4.56 3.53
C LEU A 228 11.43 -4.79 2.89
N MET A 229 11.60 -5.86 2.11
CA MET A 229 12.88 -6.16 1.45
C MET A 229 13.26 -5.09 0.42
N VAL A 230 12.25 -4.44 -0.20
CA VAL A 230 12.46 -3.32 -1.13
C VAL A 230 12.65 -2.03 -0.32
N TYR A 231 13.74 -1.30 -0.64
CA TYR A 231 14.12 -0.11 0.13
C TYR A 231 13.06 1.00 0.12
N SER A 232 12.28 1.13 -0.95
CA SER A 232 11.20 2.12 -1.05
C SER A 232 10.14 1.99 0.05
N GLY A 233 9.83 0.76 0.51
CA GLY A 233 9.01 0.51 1.69
C GLY A 233 9.79 0.57 3.00
N TYR A 234 10.98 -0.08 3.04
CA TYR A 234 11.83 -0.13 4.24
C TYR A 234 12.21 1.26 4.79
N ARG A 235 12.43 2.24 3.89
CA ARG A 235 12.76 3.63 4.29
C ARG A 235 11.74 4.28 5.22
N PHE A 236 10.46 3.88 5.16
CA PHE A 236 9.43 4.40 6.07
C PHE A 236 9.72 3.97 7.51
N CYS A 237 10.10 2.71 7.72
CA CYS A 237 10.49 2.23 9.05
C CYS A 237 11.76 2.92 9.55
N VAL A 238 12.77 3.11 8.67
CA VAL A 238 13.99 3.85 9.03
C VAL A 238 13.68 5.29 9.42
N LYS A 239 12.83 5.98 8.65
CA LYS A 239 12.46 7.38 8.93
C LYS A 239 11.59 7.50 10.18
N ALA A 240 10.65 6.56 10.40
CA ALA A 240 9.86 6.49 11.63
C ALA A 240 10.75 6.31 12.85
N ALA A 241 11.67 5.34 12.82
CA ALA A 241 12.61 5.08 13.92
C ALA A 241 13.52 6.28 14.20
N GLN A 242 14.04 6.95 13.15
CA GLN A 242 14.85 8.17 13.30
C GLN A 242 14.08 9.33 13.93
N ALA A 243 12.77 9.40 13.70
CA ALA A 243 11.88 10.44 14.24
C ALA A 243 11.25 10.04 15.59
N GLY A 244 11.57 8.87 16.15
CA GLY A 244 10.95 8.37 17.38
C GLY A 244 9.47 7.99 17.23
N ILE A 245 8.98 7.82 15.98
CA ILE A 245 7.62 7.37 15.67
C ILE A 245 7.57 5.86 15.89
N PRO A 246 6.71 5.35 16.80
CA PRO A 246 6.60 3.91 17.06
C PRO A 246 6.05 3.14 15.86
N ILE A 247 6.50 1.90 15.72
CA ILE A 247 6.19 1.06 14.55
C ILE A 247 5.57 -0.25 15.01
N ALA A 248 4.34 -0.54 14.56
CA ALA A 248 3.75 -1.87 14.68
C ALA A 248 3.72 -2.58 13.31
N ALA A 249 3.68 -3.91 13.33
CA ALA A 249 3.60 -4.70 12.12
C ALA A 249 2.63 -5.88 12.24
N ILE A 250 1.92 -6.17 11.14
CA ILE A 250 1.14 -7.40 10.93
C ILE A 250 1.78 -8.12 9.74
N ASN A 251 2.48 -9.23 10.00
CA ASN A 251 3.14 -9.99 8.93
C ASN A 251 3.43 -11.42 9.35
N LEU A 252 3.20 -12.39 8.46
CA LEU A 252 3.43 -13.81 8.74
C LEU A 252 4.91 -14.18 8.84
N GLY A 253 5.75 -13.59 7.98
CA GLY A 253 7.15 -13.93 7.84
C GLY A 253 8.10 -12.91 8.44
N GLN A 254 9.39 -13.13 8.20
CA GLN A 254 10.45 -12.18 8.55
C GLN A 254 10.34 -10.93 7.68
N THR A 255 10.70 -9.79 8.27
CA THR A 255 10.82 -8.53 7.55
C THR A 255 12.21 -7.93 7.72
N ARG A 256 12.61 -7.08 6.79
CA ARG A 256 13.87 -6.35 6.89
C ARG A 256 13.90 -5.39 8.10
N ALA A 257 12.73 -5.02 8.63
CA ALA A 257 12.60 -4.05 9.70
C ALA A 257 12.26 -4.66 11.07
N ASP A 258 12.37 -5.98 11.25
CA ASP A 258 11.96 -6.65 12.50
C ASP A 258 12.61 -6.02 13.76
N ALA A 259 13.85 -5.56 13.68
CA ALA A 259 14.54 -4.91 14.78
C ALA A 259 14.05 -3.47 15.08
N LEU A 260 13.23 -2.89 14.21
CA LEU A 260 12.69 -1.53 14.36
C LEU A 260 11.26 -1.53 14.91
N PHE A 261 10.60 -2.68 14.99
CA PHE A 261 9.22 -2.77 15.45
C PHE A 261 9.14 -2.71 16.97
N THR A 262 8.26 -1.86 17.48
CA THR A 262 7.86 -1.86 18.90
C THR A 262 6.88 -2.98 19.20
N HIS A 263 6.11 -3.41 18.18
CA HIS A 263 5.13 -4.48 18.28
C HIS A 263 4.99 -5.21 16.95
N LYS A 264 4.98 -6.55 16.95
CA LYS A 264 4.75 -7.38 15.75
C LYS A 264 3.74 -8.46 16.03
N VAL A 265 2.66 -8.48 15.23
CA VAL A 265 1.66 -9.55 15.26
C VAL A 265 1.95 -10.53 14.13
N PRO A 266 2.39 -11.75 14.45
CA PRO A 266 2.59 -12.81 13.46
C PRO A 266 1.23 -13.38 13.05
N GLY A 267 0.72 -13.02 11.87
CA GLY A 267 -0.57 -13.51 11.41
C GLY A 267 -0.93 -13.09 10.00
N ALA A 268 -1.95 -13.74 9.44
CA ALA A 268 -2.54 -13.34 8.16
C ALA A 268 -3.26 -12.00 8.31
N CYS A 269 -3.07 -11.10 7.32
CA CYS A 269 -3.55 -9.72 7.43
C CYS A 269 -5.08 -9.63 7.64
N GLY A 270 -5.87 -10.45 6.95
CA GLY A 270 -7.33 -10.43 7.03
C GLY A 270 -7.86 -10.69 8.44
N PRO A 271 -7.62 -11.90 9.00
CA PRO A 271 -8.07 -12.24 10.35
C PRO A 271 -7.57 -11.29 11.44
N VAL A 272 -6.29 -10.85 11.36
CA VAL A 272 -5.72 -9.92 12.35
C VAL A 272 -6.42 -8.56 12.30
N LEU A 273 -6.62 -8.00 11.10
CA LEU A 273 -7.27 -6.68 10.94
C LEU A 273 -8.76 -6.72 11.31
N GLU A 274 -9.48 -7.81 11.00
CA GLU A 274 -10.88 -7.98 11.45
C GLU A 274 -10.96 -8.10 12.97
N GLY A 275 -10.08 -8.89 13.59
CA GLY A 275 -9.98 -9.00 15.04
C GLY A 275 -9.64 -7.66 15.71
N LEU A 276 -8.70 -6.90 15.14
CA LEU A 276 -8.39 -5.54 15.60
C LEU A 276 -9.61 -4.62 15.52
N HIS A 277 -10.30 -4.58 14.37
CA HIS A 277 -11.50 -3.77 14.23
C HIS A 277 -12.57 -4.13 15.25
N ALA A 278 -12.85 -5.43 15.43
CA ALA A 278 -13.82 -5.90 16.43
C ALA A 278 -13.42 -5.51 17.87
N ALA A 279 -12.13 -5.64 18.22
CA ALA A 279 -11.62 -5.25 19.54
C ALA A 279 -11.76 -3.75 19.82
N LEU A 280 -11.54 -2.91 18.79
CA LEU A 280 -11.70 -1.45 18.89
C LEU A 280 -13.18 -1.07 19.05
N GLN A 281 -14.08 -1.71 18.31
CA GLN A 281 -15.53 -1.48 18.44
C GLN A 281 -16.06 -1.89 19.82
N ALA A 282 -15.64 -3.05 20.35
CA ALA A 282 -16.04 -3.49 21.69
C ALA A 282 -15.63 -2.51 22.79
N ARG A 283 -14.42 -1.92 22.67
CA ARG A 283 -13.95 -0.91 23.64
C ARG A 283 -14.71 0.42 23.53
N SER A 284 -15.10 0.81 22.33
CA SER A 284 -15.94 1.99 22.11
C SER A 284 -17.35 1.79 22.68
N ALA A 285 -17.95 0.61 22.51
CA ALA A 285 -19.25 0.24 23.05
C ALA A 285 -19.24 0.16 24.60
N GLY A 286 -18.21 -0.46 25.18
CA GLY A 286 -18.07 -0.53 26.65
C GLY A 286 -17.88 0.84 27.32
N CYS A 287 -17.34 1.83 26.61
CA CYS A 287 -17.30 3.22 27.08
C CYS A 287 -18.70 3.87 27.11
N VAL A 288 -19.55 3.52 26.14
CA VAL A 288 -20.96 4.00 26.10
C VAL A 288 -21.80 3.39 27.23
N ASP A 289 -21.69 2.07 27.46
CA ASP A 289 -22.44 1.36 28.52
C ASP A 289 -22.03 1.85 29.92
N ALA A 290 -20.75 2.13 30.14
CA ALA A 290 -20.28 2.69 31.42
C ALA A 290 -20.84 4.09 31.72
N THR A 291 -21.28 4.84 30.70
CA THR A 291 -21.91 6.16 30.88
C THR A 291 -23.39 6.07 31.16
N THR A 292 -24.09 5.05 30.69
CA THR A 292 -25.57 4.95 30.82
C THR A 292 -26.07 4.53 32.20
N GLY A 293 -25.25 3.89 33.03
CA GLY A 293 -25.58 3.45 34.39
C GLY A 293 -25.02 4.29 35.53
N ALA A 294 -24.19 5.32 35.26
CA ALA A 294 -23.52 6.11 36.28
C ALA A 294 -24.31 7.35 36.69
N PRO A 295 -24.18 7.85 37.98
CA PRO A 295 -24.72 9.15 38.38
C PRO A 295 -24.21 10.29 37.47
N ALA A 296 -25.03 11.35 37.29
CA ALA A 296 -24.81 12.40 36.32
C ALA A 296 -23.43 13.09 36.43
N PHE A 297 -22.85 13.21 37.62
CA PHE A 297 -21.51 13.78 37.82
C PHE A 297 -20.40 12.81 37.38
N ILE A 298 -20.60 11.49 37.48
CA ILE A 298 -19.67 10.46 37.00
C ILE A 298 -19.78 10.35 35.48
N GLN A 299 -21.01 10.41 34.92
CA GLN A 299 -21.23 10.44 33.46
C GLN A 299 -20.47 11.60 32.80
N SER A 300 -20.48 12.79 33.41
CA SER A 300 -19.74 13.95 32.93
C SER A 300 -18.22 13.74 32.98
N ALA A 301 -17.71 13.03 33.98
CA ALA A 301 -16.28 12.72 34.11
C ALA A 301 -15.83 11.67 33.07
N ILE A 302 -16.61 10.59 32.89
CA ILE A 302 -16.36 9.53 31.90
C ILE A 302 -16.44 10.12 30.48
N MET A 303 -17.45 10.94 30.17
CA MET A 303 -17.58 11.64 28.89
C MET A 303 -16.40 12.54 28.58
N ARG A 304 -15.85 13.24 29.58
CA ARG A 304 -14.61 14.03 29.40
C ARG A 304 -13.41 13.15 29.10
N VAL A 305 -13.23 12.03 29.80
CA VAL A 305 -12.13 11.09 29.54
C VAL A 305 -12.26 10.45 28.15
N CYS A 306 -13.46 10.06 27.73
CA CYS A 306 -13.73 9.53 26.40
C CYS A 306 -13.56 10.62 25.31
N ALA A 307 -13.98 11.86 25.57
CA ALA A 307 -13.81 12.99 24.66
C ALA A 307 -12.34 13.44 24.52
N ASP A 308 -11.57 13.43 25.63
CA ASP A 308 -10.13 13.70 25.59
C ASP A 308 -9.34 12.62 24.83
N ALA A 309 -9.81 11.36 24.88
CA ALA A 309 -9.24 10.28 24.07
C ALA A 309 -9.54 10.43 22.57
N THR A 310 -10.65 11.09 22.21
CA THR A 310 -11.06 11.30 20.80
C THR A 310 -10.71 12.70 20.25
N ASN A 311 -10.43 13.68 21.11
CA ASN A 311 -10.37 15.10 20.72
C ASN A 311 -9.10 15.83 21.17
N ARG A 312 -7.95 15.15 21.28
CA ARG A 312 -6.67 15.85 21.36
C ARG A 312 -6.35 16.50 20.02
N ARG A 313 -6.89 17.71 19.81
CA ARG A 313 -6.37 18.60 18.77
C ARG A 313 -4.97 19.02 19.18
N PRO A 314 -3.96 19.03 18.29
CA PRO A 314 -2.68 19.63 18.59
C PRO A 314 -2.88 21.14 18.79
N ASP A 315 -2.30 21.68 19.87
CA ASP A 315 -2.25 23.11 20.15
C ASP A 315 -1.72 23.88 18.93
N ALA A 316 -2.40 24.98 18.63
CA ALA A 316 -2.01 25.92 17.60
C ALA A 316 -0.59 26.45 17.89
N ALA A 317 0.27 26.46 16.91
CA ALA A 317 1.55 27.14 16.95
C ALA A 317 1.34 28.62 17.28
N PRO A 318 2.22 29.24 18.10
CA PRO A 318 2.12 30.67 18.42
C PRO A 318 2.32 31.51 17.16
N ALA A 319 1.35 32.35 16.88
CA ALA A 319 1.42 33.39 15.87
C ALA A 319 2.43 34.48 16.30
N GLY A 320 3.28 34.86 15.35
CA GLY A 320 3.82 36.20 15.35
C GLY A 320 5.32 36.38 15.65
N MET A 321 6.07 36.49 14.56
CA MET A 321 7.10 37.55 14.49
C MET A 321 7.17 38.04 13.04
N ALA A 322 6.79 39.32 12.90
CA ALA A 322 6.90 40.05 11.64
C ALA A 322 8.38 40.26 11.24
N PRO A 323 8.71 40.31 9.96
CA PRO A 323 10.07 40.61 9.54
C PRO A 323 10.37 42.13 9.65
N HIS A 324 11.43 42.44 10.36
CA HIS A 324 12.05 43.76 10.32
C HIS A 324 12.68 43.99 8.93
N ALA A 325 12.27 45.07 8.30
CA ALA A 325 12.93 45.66 7.15
C ALA A 325 14.31 46.16 7.54
N GLY A 326 15.34 45.72 6.86
CA GLY A 326 16.73 46.17 6.99
C GLY A 326 17.28 46.48 5.60
N THR A 327 17.49 47.74 5.35
CA THR A 327 18.05 48.48 4.23
C THR A 327 19.28 47.83 3.58
N GLU A 328 19.27 47.89 2.24
CA GLU A 328 20.47 47.78 1.37
C GLU A 328 21.52 48.87 1.69
N PRO A 329 22.78 48.60 1.31
CA PRO A 329 23.44 49.51 0.36
C PRO A 329 24.15 48.75 -0.79
N THR A 330 23.89 49.26 -1.96
CA THR A 330 24.82 49.24 -3.15
C THR A 330 26.07 50.08 -2.89
N PRO A 331 27.20 49.95 -3.72
CA PRO A 331 27.26 49.69 -5.14
C PRO A 331 27.86 48.32 -5.54
#